data_4d766efba1ab0b0ee33a9cedcdca8950
#
_entry.id   4d766efba1ab0b0ee33a9cedcdca8950
#
_cell.length_a   1.000
_cell.length_b   1.000
_cell.length_c   1.000
_cell.angle_alpha   90.00
_cell.angle_beta   90.00
_cell.angle_gamma   90.00
#
_symmetry.space_group_name_H-M   'P 1'
#
loop_
_entity.id
_entity.type
_entity.pdbx_description
1 polymer ?
#
loop_
_entity_poly.entity_id
_entity_poly.type
_entity_poly.pdbx_seq_one_letter_code
_entity_poly.pdbx_strand_id
1 'polypeptide(L)'
;MAEEYFGMNVRAESPIRTAHAMLEGLRKKPSTLAFGTISVSGINYLSMVMAMKLGGVEYRKLKTVTFVSGSESTLALLGGHIDAVNTGLGNMAEHLKAGKIRTLAIGSPSRMPEPFSDVPTWRELNINVVASGWRGVMGARGLTPAQVKFWEIALRRVMETPEWKQDLTDNYWVSNTVDAQEARKRWDAEYLESQSLLTDLGITRAK
;
A
#
# COMPACT_ATOMS: atom_id res chain seq x y z
N MET A 1 5.52 -11.68 9.28
CA MET A 1 6.95 -11.50 9.05
C MET A 1 7.28 -10.03 8.73
N ALA A 2 6.65 -9.42 7.74
CA ALA A 2 6.85 -8.01 7.43
C ALA A 2 5.59 -7.35 6.88
N GLU A 3 5.54 -6.03 6.95
CA GLU A 3 4.53 -5.18 6.33
C GLU A 3 5.18 -4.19 5.38
N GLU A 4 4.58 -4.03 4.22
CA GLU A 4 4.93 -3.04 3.22
C GLU A 4 3.84 -1.96 3.20
N TYR A 5 4.22 -0.72 3.43
CA TYR A 5 3.29 0.40 3.30
C TYR A 5 3.32 1.01 1.90
N PHE A 6 2.22 1.66 1.55
CA PHE A 6 2.03 2.27 0.23
C PHE A 6 2.06 3.79 0.33
N GLY A 7 2.75 4.40 -0.63
CA GLY A 7 2.82 5.85 -0.78
C GLY A 7 2.06 6.32 -2.01
N MET A 8 1.35 7.42 -1.89
CA MET A 8 0.73 8.14 -2.99
C MET A 8 1.77 9.03 -3.67
N ASN A 9 2.12 8.74 -4.90
CA ASN A 9 3.23 9.37 -5.60
C ASN A 9 2.75 10.09 -6.86
N VAL A 10 3.38 11.23 -7.12
CA VAL A 10 3.25 12.01 -8.36
C VAL A 10 4.65 12.34 -8.88
N ARG A 11 4.78 12.75 -10.15
CA ARG A 11 6.05 13.28 -10.66
C ARG A 11 6.48 14.53 -9.89
N ALA A 12 7.77 14.77 -9.77
CA ALA A 12 8.30 15.97 -9.12
C ALA A 12 7.80 17.27 -9.76
N GLU A 13 7.63 17.26 -11.09
CA GLU A 13 7.13 18.40 -11.89
C GLU A 13 5.61 18.60 -11.77
N SER A 14 4.89 17.63 -11.21
CA SER A 14 3.43 17.73 -11.07
C SER A 14 3.05 19.02 -10.34
N PRO A 15 1.99 19.73 -10.79
CA PRO A 15 1.46 20.88 -10.08
C PRO A 15 0.87 20.49 -8.71
N ILE A 16 0.61 19.20 -8.50
CA ILE A 16 0.10 18.66 -7.22
C ILE A 16 1.25 18.56 -6.22
N ARG A 17 1.26 19.47 -5.26
CA ARG A 17 2.34 19.57 -4.26
C ARG A 17 2.04 18.84 -2.96
N THR A 18 0.77 18.62 -2.63
CA THR A 18 0.31 18.01 -1.39
C THR A 18 -0.86 17.06 -1.63
N ALA A 19 -1.06 16.11 -0.71
CA ALA A 19 -2.23 15.24 -0.74
C ALA A 19 -3.54 16.05 -0.61
N HIS A 20 -3.52 17.12 0.15
CA HIS A 20 -4.68 18.01 0.31
C HIS A 20 -5.09 18.65 -1.02
N ALA A 21 -4.13 19.23 -1.75
CA ALA A 21 -4.40 19.82 -3.09
C ALA A 21 -4.90 18.75 -4.08
N MET A 22 -4.38 17.53 -4.02
CA MET A 22 -4.88 16.41 -4.82
C MET A 22 -6.35 16.11 -4.52
N LEU A 23 -6.69 15.97 -3.24
CA LEU A 23 -8.06 15.69 -2.81
C LEU A 23 -9.03 16.81 -3.18
N GLU A 24 -8.64 18.07 -3.01
CA GLU A 24 -9.46 19.23 -3.43
C GLU A 24 -9.76 19.23 -4.92
N GLY A 25 -8.76 18.95 -5.75
CA GLY A 25 -8.94 18.82 -7.19
C GLY A 25 -9.88 17.67 -7.56
N LEU A 26 -9.71 16.52 -6.93
CA LEU A 26 -10.51 15.33 -7.18
C LEU A 26 -11.95 15.45 -6.65
N ARG A 27 -12.20 16.18 -5.56
CA ARG A 27 -13.59 16.50 -5.12
C ARG A 27 -14.36 17.27 -6.18
N LYS A 28 -13.68 18.19 -6.87
CA LYS A 28 -14.30 18.98 -7.95
C LYS A 28 -14.50 18.16 -9.22
N LYS A 29 -13.51 17.35 -9.60
CA LYS A 29 -13.53 16.53 -10.82
C LYS A 29 -12.74 15.23 -10.62
N PRO A 30 -13.38 14.15 -10.18
CA PRO A 30 -12.71 12.90 -9.82
C PRO A 30 -11.89 12.24 -10.94
N SER A 31 -12.32 12.43 -12.19
CA SER A 31 -11.65 11.86 -13.38
C SER A 31 -10.50 12.71 -13.94
N THR A 32 -10.07 13.77 -13.23
CA THR A 32 -9.01 14.67 -13.70
C THR A 32 -7.65 14.00 -13.74
N LEU A 33 -7.38 13.07 -12.78
CA LEU A 33 -6.11 12.36 -12.67
C LEU A 33 -6.26 10.90 -13.08
N ALA A 34 -5.27 10.40 -13.82
CA ALA A 34 -5.13 8.99 -14.14
C ALA A 34 -4.25 8.31 -13.09
N PHE A 35 -4.80 7.32 -12.39
CA PHE A 35 -4.10 6.53 -11.38
C PHE A 35 -3.62 5.21 -11.94
N GLY A 36 -2.34 4.90 -11.75
CA GLY A 36 -1.79 3.57 -12.06
C GLY A 36 -2.10 2.56 -10.95
N THR A 37 -2.42 1.33 -11.33
CA THR A 37 -2.55 0.18 -10.43
C THR A 37 -2.12 -1.10 -11.12
N ILE A 38 -1.81 -2.13 -10.32
CA ILE A 38 -1.52 -3.48 -10.81
C ILE A 38 -2.82 -4.29 -10.89
N SER A 39 -3.74 -4.05 -9.95
CA SER A 39 -5.02 -4.73 -9.86
C SER A 39 -6.02 -3.86 -9.11
N VAL A 40 -7.25 -3.77 -9.61
CA VAL A 40 -8.34 -3.07 -8.93
C VAL A 40 -8.87 -3.80 -7.69
N SER A 41 -8.42 -5.03 -7.44
CA SER A 41 -8.70 -5.79 -6.23
C SER A 41 -7.48 -5.91 -5.31
N GLY A 42 -6.34 -5.35 -5.69
CA GLY A 42 -5.11 -5.35 -4.89
C GLY A 42 -5.15 -4.32 -3.76
N ILE A 43 -4.47 -4.63 -2.65
CA ILE A 43 -4.47 -3.77 -1.46
C ILE A 43 -3.91 -2.36 -1.74
N ASN A 44 -2.96 -2.20 -2.66
CA ASN A 44 -2.45 -0.90 -3.07
C ASN A 44 -3.55 -0.03 -3.71
N TYR A 45 -4.43 -0.61 -4.53
CA TYR A 45 -5.59 0.10 -5.09
C TYR A 45 -6.65 0.37 -4.02
N LEU A 46 -7.00 -0.64 -3.23
CA LEU A 46 -8.03 -0.52 -2.20
C LEU A 46 -7.64 0.53 -1.16
N SER A 47 -6.38 0.57 -0.72
CA SER A 47 -5.89 1.60 0.23
C SER A 47 -5.97 3.02 -0.36
N MET A 48 -5.68 3.17 -1.65
CA MET A 48 -5.87 4.43 -2.37
C MET A 48 -7.35 4.84 -2.36
N VAL A 49 -8.23 3.91 -2.73
CA VAL A 49 -9.69 4.15 -2.76
C VAL A 49 -10.22 4.52 -1.39
N MET A 50 -9.76 3.85 -0.32
CA MET A 50 -10.11 4.20 1.06
C MET A 50 -9.70 5.64 1.39
N ALA A 51 -8.47 6.04 1.03
CA ALA A 51 -8.01 7.42 1.26
C ALA A 51 -8.85 8.44 0.49
N MET A 52 -9.21 8.14 -0.78
CA MET A 52 -10.08 9.00 -1.57
C MET A 52 -11.49 9.07 -0.99
N LYS A 53 -12.09 7.93 -0.60
CA LYS A 53 -13.43 7.85 0.03
C LYS A 53 -13.49 8.68 1.31
N LEU A 54 -12.55 8.47 2.23
CA LEU A 54 -12.48 9.22 3.49
C LEU A 54 -12.09 10.69 3.27
N GLY A 55 -11.37 10.98 2.19
CA GLY A 55 -11.08 12.33 1.74
C GLY A 55 -12.24 13.03 1.04
N GLY A 56 -13.44 12.42 0.98
CA GLY A 56 -14.65 13.03 0.41
C GLY A 56 -14.66 13.09 -1.13
N VAL A 57 -13.86 12.26 -1.81
CA VAL A 57 -13.82 12.15 -3.28
C VAL A 57 -14.86 11.13 -3.74
N GLU A 58 -15.52 11.39 -4.87
CA GLU A 58 -16.37 10.40 -5.56
C GLU A 58 -15.48 9.32 -6.24
N TYR A 59 -14.99 8.41 -5.41
CA TYR A 59 -13.95 7.45 -5.77
C TYR A 59 -14.34 6.49 -6.90
N ARG A 60 -15.64 6.23 -7.10
CA ARG A 60 -16.15 5.38 -8.21
C ARG A 60 -15.91 5.99 -9.59
N LYS A 61 -15.66 7.30 -9.67
CA LYS A 61 -15.39 8.05 -10.90
C LYS A 61 -13.90 8.28 -11.16
N LEU A 62 -13.01 7.69 -10.35
CA LEU A 62 -11.57 7.78 -10.58
C LEU A 62 -11.18 7.12 -11.90
N LYS A 63 -10.31 7.77 -12.65
CA LYS A 63 -9.73 7.19 -13.85
C LYS A 63 -8.56 6.31 -13.47
N THR A 64 -8.63 5.01 -13.76
CA THR A 64 -7.61 4.02 -13.39
C THR A 64 -7.04 3.35 -14.64
N VAL A 65 -5.72 3.15 -14.66
CA VAL A 65 -4.99 2.43 -15.70
C VAL A 65 -4.28 1.25 -15.05
N THR A 66 -4.52 0.05 -15.57
CA THR A 66 -3.94 -1.20 -15.02
C THR A 66 -2.65 -1.55 -15.75
N PHE A 67 -1.62 -1.92 -15.00
CA PHE A 67 -0.30 -2.36 -15.45
C PHE A 67 -0.02 -3.79 -14.99
N VAL A 68 0.97 -4.44 -15.61
CA VAL A 68 1.37 -5.82 -15.24
C VAL A 68 2.18 -5.84 -13.93
N SER A 69 2.89 -4.74 -13.61
CA SER A 69 3.75 -4.67 -12.41
C SER A 69 3.81 -3.27 -11.82
N GLY A 70 4.28 -3.18 -10.57
CA GLY A 70 4.56 -1.90 -9.90
C GLY A 70 5.65 -1.11 -10.61
N SER A 71 6.67 -1.79 -11.12
CA SER A 71 7.76 -1.15 -11.89
C SER A 71 7.25 -0.53 -13.18
N GLU A 72 6.37 -1.22 -13.92
CA GLU A 72 5.76 -0.68 -15.13
C GLU A 72 4.90 0.55 -14.84
N SER A 73 4.08 0.51 -13.79
CA SER A 73 3.29 1.68 -13.38
C SER A 73 4.17 2.85 -12.94
N THR A 74 5.32 2.57 -12.32
CA THR A 74 6.32 3.59 -11.96
C THR A 74 6.94 4.23 -13.21
N LEU A 75 7.32 3.43 -14.20
CA LEU A 75 7.83 3.95 -15.47
C LEU A 75 6.78 4.79 -16.21
N ALA A 76 5.52 4.35 -16.18
CA ALA A 76 4.42 5.12 -16.77
C ALA A 76 4.20 6.46 -16.04
N LEU A 77 4.37 6.50 -14.70
CA LEU A 77 4.36 7.75 -13.94
C LEU A 77 5.49 8.67 -14.37
N LEU A 78 6.72 8.17 -14.40
CA LEU A 78 7.91 8.94 -14.79
C LEU A 78 7.82 9.47 -16.22
N GLY A 79 7.26 8.67 -17.14
CA GLY A 79 7.01 9.06 -18.53
C GLY A 79 5.82 10.00 -18.74
N GLY A 80 5.03 10.29 -17.69
CA GLY A 80 3.86 11.18 -17.79
C GLY A 80 2.64 10.56 -18.44
N HIS A 81 2.58 9.23 -18.55
CA HIS A 81 1.44 8.50 -19.09
C HIS A 81 0.30 8.36 -18.07
N ILE A 82 0.62 8.49 -16.78
CA ILE A 82 -0.32 8.60 -15.67
C ILE A 82 0.10 9.75 -14.75
N ASP A 83 -0.84 10.22 -13.93
CA ASP A 83 -0.63 11.37 -13.05
C ASP A 83 -0.19 11.00 -11.65
N ALA A 84 -0.66 9.85 -11.15
CA ALA A 84 -0.36 9.37 -9.80
C ALA A 84 -0.33 7.84 -9.73
N VAL A 85 0.39 7.31 -8.72
CA VAL A 85 0.42 5.89 -8.40
C VAL A 85 0.50 5.68 -6.89
N ASN A 86 -0.29 4.75 -6.37
CA ASN A 86 -0.17 4.27 -4.99
C ASN A 86 0.53 2.91 -5.01
N THR A 87 1.77 2.86 -4.55
CA THR A 87 2.60 1.66 -4.63
C THR A 87 3.53 1.53 -3.44
N GLY A 88 4.14 0.34 -3.24
CA GLY A 88 5.07 0.07 -2.15
C GLY A 88 6.26 1.03 -2.15
N LEU A 89 6.72 1.40 -0.96
CA LEU A 89 7.77 2.39 -0.76
C LEU A 89 9.10 1.99 -1.41
N GLY A 90 9.44 0.69 -1.40
CA GLY A 90 10.64 0.17 -2.04
C GLY A 90 10.71 0.49 -3.54
N ASN A 91 9.57 0.52 -4.24
CA ASN A 91 9.52 0.88 -5.66
C ASN A 91 9.80 2.37 -5.90
N MET A 92 9.66 3.21 -4.90
CA MET A 92 9.70 4.67 -5.02
C MET A 92 10.95 5.31 -4.43
N ALA A 93 11.63 4.63 -3.50
CA ALA A 93 12.70 5.20 -2.70
C ALA A 93 13.81 5.84 -3.55
N GLU A 94 14.34 5.14 -4.53
CA GLU A 94 15.41 5.64 -5.38
C GLU A 94 14.95 6.81 -6.27
N HIS A 95 13.70 6.79 -6.74
CA HIS A 95 13.14 7.89 -7.52
C HIS A 95 12.88 9.13 -6.66
N LEU A 96 12.49 8.95 -5.40
CA LEU A 96 12.34 10.02 -4.43
C LEU A 96 13.69 10.67 -4.10
N LYS A 97 14.71 9.85 -3.78
CA LYS A 97 16.09 10.32 -3.56
C LYS A 97 16.65 11.10 -4.76
N ALA A 98 16.34 10.62 -5.98
CA ALA A 98 16.75 11.27 -7.22
C ALA A 98 15.91 12.52 -7.57
N GLY A 99 14.96 12.92 -6.74
CA GLY A 99 14.09 14.08 -6.98
C GLY A 99 13.17 13.95 -8.20
N LYS A 100 12.92 12.73 -8.71
CA LYS A 100 12.09 12.48 -9.90
C LYS A 100 10.59 12.38 -9.57
N ILE A 101 10.28 12.07 -8.33
CA ILE A 101 8.90 11.96 -7.82
C ILE A 101 8.75 12.74 -6.52
N ARG A 102 7.51 12.91 -6.13
CA ARG A 102 7.10 13.39 -4.80
C ARG A 102 6.08 12.42 -4.24
N THR A 103 6.34 11.93 -3.01
CA THR A 103 5.36 11.19 -2.23
C THR A 103 4.50 12.16 -1.44
N LEU A 104 3.20 12.12 -1.61
CA LEU A 104 2.24 13.08 -1.03
C LEU A 104 1.75 12.66 0.36
N ALA A 105 1.57 11.37 0.57
CA ALA A 105 1.19 10.77 1.84
C ALA A 105 1.46 9.26 1.84
N ILE A 106 1.60 8.67 3.03
CA ILE A 106 1.85 7.23 3.22
C ILE A 106 0.75 6.63 4.09
N GLY A 107 0.36 5.39 3.77
CA GLY A 107 -0.64 4.60 4.51
C GLY A 107 -0.08 3.89 5.75
N SER A 108 0.97 4.40 6.38
CA SER A 108 1.56 3.84 7.60
C SER A 108 0.96 4.42 8.88
N PRO A 109 1.06 3.72 10.02
CA PRO A 109 0.55 4.23 11.30
C PRO A 109 1.35 5.42 11.85
N SER A 110 2.63 5.52 11.47
CA SER A 110 3.57 6.59 11.79
C SER A 110 4.46 6.88 10.60
N ARG A 111 5.20 7.98 10.63
CA ARG A 111 6.15 8.31 9.55
C ARG A 111 7.19 7.22 9.36
N MET A 112 7.56 7.01 8.11
CA MET A 112 8.58 6.05 7.72
C MET A 112 9.98 6.68 7.82
N PRO A 113 11.05 5.86 7.95
CA PRO A 113 12.43 6.36 7.95
C PRO A 113 12.81 6.97 6.59
N GLU A 114 13.99 7.60 6.55
CA GLU A 114 14.56 8.12 5.31
C GLU A 114 14.49 7.11 4.16
N PRO A 115 14.18 7.58 2.94
CA PRO A 115 14.00 8.97 2.50
C PRO A 115 12.57 9.52 2.66
N PHE A 116 11.73 8.90 3.45
CA PHE A 116 10.30 9.22 3.61
C PHE A 116 9.97 9.96 4.90
N SER A 117 10.97 10.35 5.71
CA SER A 117 10.77 10.95 7.04
C SER A 117 9.95 12.25 7.03
N ASP A 118 10.07 13.02 5.96
CA ASP A 118 9.32 14.28 5.77
C ASP A 118 7.92 14.07 5.18
N VAL A 119 7.60 12.85 4.74
CA VAL A 119 6.31 12.56 4.12
C VAL A 119 5.26 12.30 5.21
N PRO A 120 4.13 13.03 5.21
CA PRO A 120 3.08 12.81 6.19
C PRO A 120 2.37 11.47 5.95
N THR A 121 1.84 10.90 7.03
CA THR A 121 0.88 9.80 6.92
C THR A 121 -0.52 10.36 6.58
N TRP A 122 -1.41 9.51 6.05
CA TRP A 122 -2.81 9.90 5.87
C TRP A 122 -3.48 10.31 7.18
N ARG A 123 -3.09 9.67 8.31
CA ARG A 123 -3.60 10.03 9.65
C ARG A 123 -3.23 11.43 10.07
N GLU A 124 -2.00 11.89 9.81
CA GLU A 124 -1.58 13.27 10.08
C GLU A 124 -2.38 14.29 9.25
N LEU A 125 -2.94 13.86 8.13
CA LEU A 125 -3.82 14.66 7.27
C LEU A 125 -5.31 14.51 7.62
N ASN A 126 -5.64 13.95 8.79
CA ASN A 126 -7.01 13.67 9.27
C ASN A 126 -7.79 12.68 8.40
N ILE A 127 -7.09 11.81 7.66
CA ILE A 127 -7.68 10.72 6.89
C ILE A 127 -7.25 9.41 7.56
N ASN A 128 -8.17 8.77 8.29
CA ASN A 128 -7.84 7.59 9.10
C ASN A 128 -7.69 6.34 8.22
N VAL A 129 -6.64 6.32 7.42
CA VAL A 129 -6.23 5.16 6.61
C VAL A 129 -4.88 4.65 7.08
N VAL A 130 -4.85 3.38 7.44
CA VAL A 130 -3.63 2.58 7.58
C VAL A 130 -3.85 1.30 6.80
N ALA A 131 -3.01 1.04 5.82
CA ALA A 131 -3.10 -0.15 5.00
C ALA A 131 -1.71 -0.62 4.61
N SER A 132 -1.44 -1.89 4.81
CA SER A 132 -0.18 -2.54 4.47
C SER A 132 -0.40 -3.79 3.63
N GLY A 133 0.57 -4.10 2.78
CA GLY A 133 0.72 -5.42 2.18
C GLY A 133 1.59 -6.28 3.09
N TRP A 134 1.03 -7.31 3.70
CA TRP A 134 1.81 -8.17 4.58
C TRP A 134 2.60 -9.23 3.79
N ARG A 135 3.72 -9.63 4.36
CA ARG A 135 4.59 -10.73 3.91
C ARG A 135 4.53 -11.84 4.95
N GLY A 136 4.11 -13.03 4.55
CA GLY A 136 3.96 -14.17 5.45
C GLY A 136 4.15 -15.50 4.75
N VAL A 137 4.18 -16.57 5.51
CA VAL A 137 4.26 -17.95 5.02
C VAL A 137 2.98 -18.67 5.36
N MET A 138 2.40 -19.33 4.38
CA MET A 138 1.21 -20.16 4.53
C MET A 138 1.57 -21.63 4.45
N GLY A 139 1.07 -22.41 5.42
CA GLY A 139 1.17 -23.85 5.39
C GLY A 139 -0.02 -24.51 4.67
N ALA A 140 0.16 -25.75 4.22
CA ALA A 140 -0.91 -26.56 3.65
C ALA A 140 -2.00 -26.85 4.71
N ARG A 141 -3.22 -27.12 4.23
CA ARG A 141 -4.30 -27.57 5.11
C ARG A 141 -3.93 -28.90 5.77
N GLY A 142 -4.25 -29.07 7.05
CA GLY A 142 -4.05 -30.32 7.78
C GLY A 142 -2.70 -30.46 8.46
N LEU A 143 -1.90 -29.40 8.55
CA LEU A 143 -0.70 -29.41 9.39
C LEU A 143 -1.07 -29.71 10.85
N THR A 144 -0.29 -30.59 11.46
CA THR A 144 -0.41 -30.88 12.92
C THR A 144 0.08 -29.69 13.74
N PRO A 145 -0.36 -29.52 15.01
CA PRO A 145 0.15 -28.48 15.88
C PRO A 145 1.69 -28.49 16.03
N ALA A 146 2.30 -29.69 16.02
CA ALA A 146 3.76 -29.81 16.10
C ALA A 146 4.45 -29.26 14.83
N GLN A 147 3.89 -29.50 13.64
CA GLN A 147 4.40 -28.94 12.40
C GLN A 147 4.24 -27.42 12.35
N VAL A 148 3.10 -26.89 12.77
CA VAL A 148 2.89 -25.43 12.87
C VAL A 148 3.95 -24.83 13.81
N LYS A 149 4.12 -25.42 14.99
CA LYS A 149 5.11 -24.94 15.98
C LYS A 149 6.54 -24.98 15.48
N PHE A 150 6.91 -26.02 14.74
CA PHE A 150 8.22 -26.12 14.08
C PHE A 150 8.46 -24.93 13.15
N TRP A 151 7.50 -24.62 12.27
CA TRP A 151 7.62 -23.52 11.31
C TRP A 151 7.64 -22.16 12.00
N GLU A 152 6.81 -21.94 13.02
CA GLU A 152 6.83 -20.70 13.81
C GLU A 152 8.21 -20.43 14.42
N ILE A 153 8.84 -21.49 15.00
CA ILE A 153 10.19 -21.37 15.57
C ILE A 153 11.23 -21.10 14.48
N ALA A 154 11.17 -21.83 13.36
CA ALA A 154 12.12 -21.67 12.27
C ALA A 154 12.03 -20.25 11.66
N LEU A 155 10.82 -19.76 11.36
CA LEU A 155 10.59 -18.44 10.81
C LEU A 155 10.99 -17.33 11.81
N ARG A 156 10.74 -17.51 13.10
CA ARG A 156 11.19 -16.56 14.13
C ARG A 156 12.70 -16.43 14.15
N ARG A 157 13.44 -17.55 14.05
CA ARG A 157 14.91 -17.52 13.95
C ARG A 157 15.39 -16.77 12.70
N VAL A 158 14.73 -16.97 11.55
CA VAL A 158 15.05 -16.20 10.33
C VAL A 158 14.85 -14.71 10.57
N MET A 159 13.75 -14.31 11.21
CA MET A 159 13.46 -12.90 11.48
C MET A 159 14.43 -12.22 12.45
N GLU A 160 15.22 -12.99 13.20
CA GLU A 160 16.26 -12.49 14.11
C GLU A 160 17.62 -12.31 13.41
N THR A 161 17.80 -12.87 12.20
CA THR A 161 19.08 -12.80 11.47
C THR A 161 19.41 -11.39 10.98
N PRO A 162 20.70 -11.05 10.86
CA PRO A 162 21.13 -9.80 10.26
C PRO A 162 20.66 -9.62 8.81
N GLU A 163 20.66 -10.71 8.04
CA GLU A 163 20.24 -10.73 6.64
C GLU A 163 18.76 -10.31 6.50
N TRP A 164 17.88 -10.88 7.33
CA TRP A 164 16.48 -10.49 7.32
C TRP A 164 16.27 -9.02 7.71
N LYS A 165 17.02 -8.53 8.70
CA LYS A 165 16.96 -7.12 9.11
C LYS A 165 17.45 -6.20 7.99
N GLN A 166 18.46 -6.62 7.23
CA GLN A 166 18.93 -5.89 6.06
C GLN A 166 17.86 -5.87 4.96
N ASP A 167 17.24 -7.03 4.67
CA ASP A 167 16.14 -7.12 3.69
C ASP A 167 14.98 -6.19 4.05
N LEU A 168 14.60 -6.09 5.33
CA LEU A 168 13.58 -5.15 5.79
C LEU A 168 13.98 -3.70 5.46
N THR A 169 15.23 -3.34 5.72
CA THR A 169 15.76 -1.99 5.47
C THR A 169 15.78 -1.67 3.99
N ASP A 170 16.32 -2.57 3.18
CA ASP A 170 16.51 -2.39 1.74
C ASP A 170 15.17 -2.27 0.99
N ASN A 171 14.14 -2.96 1.49
CA ASN A 171 12.80 -2.94 0.91
C ASN A 171 11.85 -1.91 1.55
N TYR A 172 12.30 -1.18 2.57
CA TYR A 172 11.43 -0.29 3.37
C TYR A 172 10.24 -1.01 3.99
N TRP A 173 10.44 -2.26 4.39
CA TRP A 173 9.45 -3.06 5.10
C TRP A 173 9.58 -2.87 6.61
N VAL A 174 8.46 -3.00 7.31
CA VAL A 174 8.41 -2.96 8.77
C VAL A 174 8.26 -4.39 9.29
N SER A 175 9.08 -4.74 10.28
CA SER A 175 8.95 -6.05 10.95
C SER A 175 7.58 -6.18 11.60
N ASN A 176 6.90 -7.28 11.33
CA ASN A 176 5.63 -7.63 11.97
C ASN A 176 5.63 -9.12 12.31
N THR A 177 5.92 -9.43 13.58
CA THR A 177 5.99 -10.79 14.08
C THR A 177 4.70 -11.16 14.77
N VAL A 178 3.90 -11.98 14.13
CA VAL A 178 2.68 -12.57 14.70
C VAL A 178 2.71 -14.07 14.54
N ASP A 179 2.05 -14.79 15.45
CA ASP A 179 1.85 -16.23 15.34
C ASP A 179 0.72 -16.59 14.37
N ALA A 180 0.54 -17.88 14.11
CA ALA A 180 -0.45 -18.37 13.16
C ALA A 180 -1.90 -18.02 13.57
N GLN A 181 -2.20 -17.98 14.86
CA GLN A 181 -3.54 -17.66 15.35
C GLN A 181 -3.88 -16.18 15.14
N GLU A 182 -2.95 -15.30 15.50
CA GLU A 182 -3.12 -13.86 15.30
C GLU A 182 -3.12 -13.49 13.81
N ALA A 183 -2.25 -14.11 13.01
CA ALA A 183 -2.25 -13.93 11.55
C ALA A 183 -3.61 -14.30 10.94
N ARG A 184 -4.21 -15.40 11.38
CA ARG A 184 -5.54 -15.83 10.92
C ARG A 184 -6.63 -14.82 11.27
N LYS A 185 -6.65 -14.29 12.50
CA LYS A 185 -7.62 -13.26 12.92
C LYS A 185 -7.52 -12.00 12.06
N ARG A 186 -6.29 -11.53 11.82
CA ARG A 186 -6.05 -10.35 10.98
C ARG A 186 -6.52 -10.58 9.56
N TRP A 187 -6.27 -11.74 9.01
CA TRP A 187 -6.72 -12.12 7.68
C TRP A 187 -8.22 -12.13 7.54
N ASP A 188 -8.91 -12.75 8.49
CA ASP A 188 -10.36 -12.84 8.46
C ASP A 188 -10.99 -11.43 8.53
N ALA A 189 -10.42 -10.51 9.33
CA ALA A 189 -10.85 -9.11 9.41
C ALA A 189 -10.59 -8.35 8.10
N GLU A 190 -9.38 -8.44 7.55
CA GLU A 190 -8.99 -7.78 6.29
C GLU A 190 -9.81 -8.30 5.11
N TYR A 191 -10.11 -9.60 5.09
CA TYR A 191 -10.97 -10.20 4.07
C TYR A 191 -12.36 -9.56 4.06
N LEU A 192 -12.98 -9.38 5.22
CA LEU A 192 -14.31 -8.78 5.35
C LEU A 192 -14.30 -7.30 4.93
N GLU A 193 -13.29 -6.56 5.33
CA GLU A 193 -13.13 -5.15 4.96
C GLU A 193 -12.93 -5.00 3.45
N SER A 194 -12.04 -5.81 2.86
CA SER A 194 -11.77 -5.82 1.43
C SER A 194 -13.01 -6.22 0.62
N GLN A 195 -13.76 -7.23 1.09
CA GLN A 195 -15.00 -7.66 0.45
C GLN A 195 -16.05 -6.55 0.45
N SER A 196 -16.21 -5.84 1.57
CA SER A 196 -17.12 -4.70 1.67
C SER A 196 -16.73 -3.60 0.67
N LEU A 197 -15.47 -3.24 0.61
CA LEU A 197 -14.98 -2.20 -0.30
C LEU A 197 -15.11 -2.58 -1.77
N LEU A 198 -14.80 -3.83 -2.13
CA LEU A 198 -14.97 -4.35 -3.49
C LEU A 198 -16.45 -4.37 -3.90
N THR A 199 -17.36 -4.68 -2.97
CA THR A 199 -18.80 -4.61 -3.21
C THR A 199 -19.25 -3.16 -3.44
N ASP A 200 -18.78 -2.22 -2.61
CA ASP A 200 -19.04 -0.80 -2.78
C ASP A 200 -18.55 -0.25 -4.13
N LEU A 201 -17.45 -0.81 -4.65
CA LEU A 201 -16.91 -0.46 -5.97
C LEU A 201 -17.65 -1.13 -7.14
N GLY A 202 -18.56 -2.08 -6.87
CA GLY A 202 -19.24 -2.85 -7.90
C GLY A 202 -18.34 -3.89 -8.60
N ILE A 203 -17.18 -4.22 -8.02
CA ILE A 203 -16.23 -5.20 -8.57
C ILE A 203 -16.66 -6.62 -8.21
N THR A 204 -17.28 -6.81 -7.05
CA THR A 204 -17.89 -8.08 -6.65
C THR A 204 -19.41 -7.91 -6.59
N ARG A 205 -20.13 -8.96 -6.97
CA ARG A 205 -21.59 -8.99 -6.73
C ARG A 205 -21.84 -9.22 -5.24
N ALA A 206 -22.77 -8.45 -4.66
CA ALA A 206 -23.35 -8.82 -3.37
C ALA A 206 -23.93 -10.24 -3.50
N LYS A 207 -23.56 -11.12 -2.59
CA LYS A 207 -24.18 -12.45 -2.47
C LYS A 207 -25.54 -12.33 -1.85
#